data_e7ae479b350ddf9f0740ca7c276e8744
#
_entry.id   e7ae479b350ddf9f0740ca7c276e8744
#
_cell.length_a   1.000
_cell.length_b   1.000
_cell.length_c   1.000
_cell.angle_alpha   90.00
_cell.angle_beta   90.00
_cell.angle_gamma   90.00
#
_symmetry.space_group_name_H-M   'P 1'
#
loop_
_entity.id
_entity.type
_entity.pdbx_description
1 polymer ?
#
loop_
_entity_poly.entity_id
_entity_poly.type
_entity_poly.pdbx_seq_one_letter_code
_entity_poly.pdbx_strand_id
1 'polypeptide(L)'
;VTSRTFKTLGLSVGMMACASPALAQSDADVQQRLDALQAEVERLQQRLNDQESAQQTSAQQTSAQQASTQQGASGQQEASPKTRQMVEENRSMLDELDAPRFTGALEYGYVFNDWNESDKDKAGDIDFGKFILGMEGGEGPLTYSFQYRFYDGYRFLQHGWAGYSFGDNDQVKLGLVQLPFGNMDYGYLGWYGTLAYLGGFNDNQNVGLKWDHSQGAWDTSLAFFKSDQLGEGNEHYGANAVGNSAQGNSEENQVAGRVAYTFNAGSDYTTELNASAKGGQLYNENTHESGDNWQVALGLNGNYGNWQTLLQATHYEYNAENPSEATSGISDDVIQIGAFGFNYLIPAEAEVYTASVGYSMDVEWGALENLYFFNDFSYIDPREDYSAVNGGYGDMDDPMLNDLGVKVTAGRYYAWFDVITNKNGLNYFGSPVDDGWHTSFQSNFGLTF
;
A
#
# COMPACT_ATOMS: atom_id res chain seq x y z
N VAL A 1 -23.31 40.84 -39.14
CA VAL A 1 -24.74 40.67 -39.46
C VAL A 1 -24.89 39.29 -40.10
N THR A 2 -25.33 38.33 -39.39
CA THR A 2 -26.35 37.31 -39.75
C THR A 2 -26.47 36.30 -38.61
N SER A 3 -27.60 36.39 -37.98
CA SER A 3 -28.21 35.47 -37.04
C SER A 3 -28.39 34.08 -37.68
N ARG A 4 -28.03 32.99 -36.95
CA ARG A 4 -28.54 31.66 -37.26
C ARG A 4 -29.18 31.05 -35.98
N THR A 5 -30.46 30.98 -36.09
CA THR A 5 -31.43 30.31 -35.19
C THR A 5 -31.14 28.80 -35.08
N PHE A 6 -30.97 28.29 -33.87
CA PHE A 6 -30.98 26.85 -33.61
C PHE A 6 -32.41 26.38 -33.36
N LYS A 7 -32.88 25.45 -34.19
CA LYS A 7 -34.14 24.72 -34.03
C LYS A 7 -33.95 23.63 -32.97
N THR A 8 -34.72 23.69 -31.91
CA THR A 8 -34.94 22.61 -30.93
C THR A 8 -35.67 21.45 -31.58
N LEU A 9 -35.03 20.28 -31.62
CA LEU A 9 -35.69 19.00 -31.92
C LEU A 9 -36.06 18.35 -30.58
N GLY A 10 -37.36 18.27 -30.31
CA GLY A 10 -37.89 17.51 -29.18
C GLY A 10 -37.86 16.02 -29.48
N LEU A 11 -37.17 15.27 -28.64
CA LEU A 11 -37.24 13.80 -28.61
C LEU A 11 -38.11 13.40 -27.44
N SER A 12 -39.33 12.96 -27.73
CA SER A 12 -40.22 12.32 -26.78
C SER A 12 -39.75 10.89 -26.52
N VAL A 13 -39.20 10.64 -25.33
CA VAL A 13 -38.93 9.28 -24.84
C VAL A 13 -40.20 8.76 -24.14
N GLY A 14 -40.85 7.77 -24.75
CA GLY A 14 -41.93 7.06 -24.15
C GLY A 14 -41.47 6.25 -22.94
N MET A 15 -42.00 6.56 -21.77
CA MET A 15 -41.87 5.70 -20.57
C MET A 15 -42.70 4.42 -20.79
N MET A 16 -41.99 3.30 -20.99
CA MET A 16 -42.56 1.97 -20.75
C MET A 16 -42.44 1.70 -19.25
N ALA A 17 -43.56 1.81 -18.55
CA ALA A 17 -43.70 1.40 -17.17
C ALA A 17 -43.67 -0.12 -17.07
N CYS A 18 -42.52 -0.72 -16.73
CA CYS A 18 -42.46 -2.07 -16.18
C CYS A 18 -42.82 -1.97 -14.70
N ALA A 19 -44.08 -2.28 -14.37
CA ALA A 19 -44.51 -2.46 -12.99
C ALA A 19 -43.90 -3.74 -12.43
N SER A 20 -42.82 -3.60 -11.67
CA SER A 20 -42.41 -4.62 -10.71
C SER A 20 -43.30 -4.53 -9.48
N PRO A 21 -43.82 -5.63 -8.94
CA PRO A 21 -44.58 -5.57 -7.71
C PRO A 21 -43.63 -5.21 -6.57
N ALA A 22 -43.70 -3.95 -6.13
CA ALA A 22 -43.11 -3.55 -4.85
C ALA A 22 -43.84 -4.36 -3.78
N LEU A 23 -43.12 -5.25 -3.11
CA LEU A 23 -43.55 -5.83 -1.85
C LEU A 23 -43.75 -4.69 -0.88
N ALA A 24 -45.01 -4.31 -0.68
CA ALA A 24 -45.42 -3.42 0.40
C ALA A 24 -45.06 -4.14 1.71
N GLN A 25 -43.92 -3.83 2.30
CA GLN A 25 -43.68 -4.14 3.70
C GLN A 25 -44.78 -3.46 4.51
N SER A 26 -45.58 -4.23 5.21
CA SER A 26 -46.68 -3.67 6.00
C SER A 26 -46.04 -2.79 7.11
N ASP A 27 -46.66 -1.65 7.39
CA ASP A 27 -46.25 -0.74 8.49
C ASP A 27 -46.07 -1.51 9.81
N ALA A 28 -46.75 -2.64 10.00
CA ALA A 28 -46.61 -3.54 11.12
C ALA A 28 -45.24 -4.24 11.17
N ASP A 29 -44.66 -4.60 10.01
CA ASP A 29 -43.34 -5.27 9.93
C ASP A 29 -42.19 -4.26 10.21
N VAL A 30 -42.36 -3.02 9.73
CA VAL A 30 -41.44 -1.92 10.04
C VAL A 30 -41.48 -1.56 11.51
N GLN A 31 -42.68 -1.52 12.10
CA GLN A 31 -42.86 -1.22 13.52
C GLN A 31 -42.28 -2.32 14.40
N GLN A 32 -42.46 -3.60 14.04
CA GLN A 32 -41.87 -4.72 14.75
C GLN A 32 -40.32 -4.69 14.74
N ARG A 33 -39.73 -4.29 13.61
CA ARG A 33 -38.26 -4.10 13.50
C ARG A 33 -37.77 -2.92 14.32
N LEU A 34 -38.54 -1.83 14.36
CA LEU A 34 -38.24 -0.65 15.18
C LEU A 34 -38.26 -1.00 16.67
N ASP A 35 -39.27 -1.72 17.12
CA ASP A 35 -39.40 -2.16 18.50
C ASP A 35 -38.27 -3.15 18.89
N ALA A 36 -37.87 -4.03 17.97
CA ALA A 36 -36.73 -4.93 18.16
C ALA A 36 -35.39 -4.17 18.28
N LEU A 37 -35.17 -3.17 17.43
CA LEU A 37 -33.97 -2.32 17.49
C LEU A 37 -33.93 -1.46 18.76
N GLN A 38 -35.09 -0.95 19.22
CA GLN A 38 -35.16 -0.21 20.49
C GLN A 38 -34.81 -1.11 21.69
N ALA A 39 -35.32 -2.33 21.72
CA ALA A 39 -34.98 -3.29 22.77
C ALA A 39 -33.48 -3.67 22.76
N GLU A 40 -32.88 -3.76 21.58
CA GLU A 40 -31.44 -4.02 21.43
C GLU A 40 -30.58 -2.82 21.93
N VAL A 41 -30.98 -1.58 21.60
CA VAL A 41 -30.32 -0.36 22.10
C VAL A 41 -30.41 -0.26 23.63
N GLU A 42 -31.56 -0.54 24.22
CA GLU A 42 -31.71 -0.57 25.69
C GLU A 42 -30.82 -1.62 26.33
N ARG A 43 -30.73 -2.81 25.72
CA ARG A 43 -29.87 -3.90 26.20
C ARG A 43 -28.39 -3.54 26.13
N LEU A 44 -27.97 -2.87 25.05
CA LEU A 44 -26.60 -2.40 24.89
C LEU A 44 -26.26 -1.28 25.88
N GLN A 45 -27.17 -0.35 26.13
CA GLN A 45 -27.01 0.70 27.15
C GLN A 45 -26.89 0.11 28.56
N GLN A 46 -27.69 -0.91 28.87
CA GLN A 46 -27.61 -1.59 30.17
C GLN A 46 -26.26 -2.30 30.35
N ARG A 47 -25.76 -2.97 29.31
CA ARG A 47 -24.43 -3.60 29.32
C ARG A 47 -23.29 -2.57 29.47
N LEU A 48 -23.42 -1.40 28.86
CA LEU A 48 -22.45 -0.29 28.98
C LEU A 48 -22.40 0.23 30.44
N ASN A 49 -23.55 0.45 31.05
CA ASN A 49 -23.65 0.88 32.45
C ASN A 49 -23.10 -0.16 33.44
N ASP A 50 -23.34 -1.46 33.17
CA ASP A 50 -22.81 -2.55 33.97
C ASP A 50 -21.27 -2.63 33.84
N GLN A 51 -20.74 -2.34 32.64
CA GLN A 51 -19.30 -2.34 32.36
C GLN A 51 -18.61 -1.14 33.02
N GLU A 52 -19.22 0.07 32.99
CA GLU A 52 -18.71 1.25 33.71
C GLU A 52 -18.69 1.03 35.22
N SER A 53 -19.73 0.39 35.75
CA SER A 53 -19.81 0.06 37.18
C SER A 53 -18.74 -0.96 37.61
N ALA A 54 -18.43 -1.93 36.72
CA ALA A 54 -17.37 -2.92 36.95
C ALA A 54 -15.97 -2.27 36.86
N GLN A 55 -15.77 -1.31 35.96
CA GLN A 55 -14.51 -0.55 35.86
C GLN A 55 -14.27 0.35 37.09
N GLN A 56 -15.30 1.01 37.62
CA GLN A 56 -15.17 1.81 38.84
C GLN A 56 -14.83 0.96 40.05
N THR A 57 -15.38 -0.26 40.13
CA THR A 57 -15.10 -1.22 41.24
C THR A 57 -13.67 -1.76 41.14
N SER A 58 -13.15 -2.02 39.93
CA SER A 58 -11.79 -2.51 39.75
C SER A 58 -10.74 -1.39 39.96
N ALA A 59 -11.04 -0.13 39.60
CA ALA A 59 -10.16 1.00 39.87
C ALA A 59 -10.00 1.28 41.37
N GLN A 60 -11.04 1.06 42.16
CA GLN A 60 -10.98 1.15 43.63
C GLN A 60 -10.21 0.01 44.29
N GLN A 61 -10.21 -1.19 43.69
CA GLN A 61 -9.41 -2.32 44.19
C GLN A 61 -7.93 -2.20 43.82
N THR A 62 -7.60 -1.61 42.68
CA THR A 62 -6.21 -1.43 42.22
C THR A 62 -5.48 -0.38 43.05
N SER A 63 -6.15 0.68 43.51
CA SER A 63 -5.56 1.70 44.37
C SER A 63 -5.23 1.22 45.79
N ALA A 64 -5.86 0.13 46.25
CA ALA A 64 -5.56 -0.49 47.54
C ALA A 64 -4.39 -1.49 47.48
N GLN A 65 -4.02 -1.97 46.32
CA GLN A 65 -2.98 -2.99 46.14
C GLN A 65 -1.63 -2.43 45.62
N GLN A 66 -1.58 -1.17 45.24
CA GLN A 66 -0.34 -0.48 44.80
C GLN A 66 0.56 0.01 45.96
N ALA A 67 0.15 -0.18 47.23
CA ALA A 67 0.95 0.21 48.39
C ALA A 67 1.99 -0.83 48.86
N SER A 68 2.10 -1.97 48.19
CA SER A 68 3.07 -2.99 48.60
C SER A 68 3.55 -3.79 47.39
N THR A 69 4.47 -3.26 46.61
CA THR A 69 5.59 -4.00 45.98
C THR A 69 6.33 -3.08 44.99
N GLN A 70 7.26 -2.27 45.51
CA GLN A 70 8.38 -1.83 44.70
C GLN A 70 9.49 -2.85 44.86
N GLN A 71 9.75 -3.63 43.82
CA GLN A 71 11.07 -4.11 43.42
C GLN A 71 10.98 -5.07 42.23
N GLY A 72 11.59 -4.65 41.10
CA GLY A 72 12.28 -5.53 40.17
C GLY A 72 11.43 -6.13 39.06
N ALA A 73 11.59 -5.63 37.88
CA ALA A 73 11.92 -6.34 36.65
C ALA A 73 11.42 -5.59 35.40
N SER A 74 12.34 -5.21 34.57
CA SER A 74 12.16 -4.89 33.16
C SER A 74 11.46 -6.04 32.44
N GLY A 75 10.27 -5.85 31.92
CA GLY A 75 9.53 -6.84 31.15
C GLY A 75 8.58 -6.09 30.21
N GLN A 76 8.69 -6.39 28.94
CA GLN A 76 7.76 -6.00 27.89
C GLN A 76 6.32 -6.09 28.41
N GLN A 77 5.59 -4.98 28.35
CA GLN A 77 4.16 -5.03 28.62
C GLN A 77 3.46 -5.54 27.37
N GLU A 78 3.45 -6.88 27.23
CA GLU A 78 2.42 -7.54 26.44
C GLU A 78 1.06 -6.96 26.87
N ALA A 79 0.22 -6.59 25.90
CA ALA A 79 -1.16 -6.24 26.18
C ALA A 79 -1.70 -7.23 27.19
N SER A 80 -2.27 -6.74 28.33
CA SER A 80 -2.62 -7.60 29.45
C SER A 80 -3.47 -8.77 28.93
N PRO A 81 -3.42 -9.96 29.52
CA PRO A 81 -4.24 -11.10 29.11
C PRO A 81 -5.72 -10.71 28.94
N LYS A 82 -6.18 -9.76 29.75
CA LYS A 82 -7.53 -9.21 29.69
C LYS A 82 -7.75 -8.31 28.47
N THR A 83 -6.75 -7.56 28.05
CA THR A 83 -6.83 -6.73 26.83
C THR A 83 -6.79 -7.61 25.58
N ARG A 84 -5.96 -8.66 25.56
CA ARG A 84 -5.95 -9.67 24.49
C ARG A 84 -7.29 -10.41 24.42
N GLN A 85 -7.83 -10.83 25.56
CA GLN A 85 -9.13 -11.49 25.61
C GLN A 85 -10.26 -10.58 25.15
N MET A 86 -10.27 -9.29 25.53
CA MET A 86 -11.24 -8.30 25.04
C MET A 86 -11.11 -8.02 23.55
N VAL A 87 -9.89 -7.97 23.03
CA VAL A 87 -9.65 -7.82 21.58
C VAL A 87 -10.11 -9.06 20.83
N GLU A 88 -9.85 -10.23 21.37
CA GLU A 88 -10.28 -11.52 20.80
C GLU A 88 -11.80 -11.72 20.89
N GLU A 89 -12.42 -11.36 22.03
CA GLU A 89 -13.88 -11.36 22.17
C GLU A 89 -14.56 -10.32 21.26
N ASN A 90 -13.99 -9.12 21.12
CA ASN A 90 -14.51 -8.12 20.18
C ASN A 90 -14.30 -8.55 18.72
N ARG A 91 -13.20 -9.23 18.42
CA ARG A 91 -12.94 -9.78 17.09
C ARG A 91 -13.91 -10.92 16.77
N SER A 92 -14.13 -11.85 17.70
CA SER A 92 -15.11 -12.92 17.52
C SER A 92 -16.56 -12.39 17.44
N MET A 93 -16.91 -11.31 18.15
CA MET A 93 -18.22 -10.67 18.02
C MET A 93 -18.39 -9.95 16.67
N LEU A 94 -17.33 -9.39 16.09
CA LEU A 94 -17.35 -8.80 14.78
C LEU A 94 -17.40 -9.88 13.67
N ASP A 95 -16.71 -11.00 13.88
CA ASP A 95 -16.76 -12.17 13.00
C ASP A 95 -18.14 -12.87 13.06
N GLU A 96 -18.84 -12.84 14.20
CA GLU A 96 -20.22 -13.34 14.32
C GLU A 96 -21.27 -12.45 13.65
N LEU A 97 -20.94 -11.18 13.35
CA LEU A 97 -21.89 -10.23 12.74
C LEU A 97 -22.00 -10.33 11.22
N ASP A 98 -21.17 -11.13 10.54
CA ASP A 98 -21.11 -11.23 9.06
C ASP A 98 -21.08 -9.85 8.36
N ALA A 99 -20.67 -8.81 9.08
CA ALA A 99 -20.71 -7.44 8.61
C ALA A 99 -19.38 -7.05 7.98
N PRO A 100 -19.38 -6.40 6.81
CA PRO A 100 -18.18 -5.85 6.21
C PRO A 100 -17.46 -4.92 7.20
N ARG A 101 -16.15 -5.08 7.37
CA ARG A 101 -15.31 -4.16 8.12
C ARG A 101 -14.89 -3.01 7.21
N PHE A 102 -15.28 -1.81 7.58
CA PHE A 102 -14.83 -0.58 6.90
C PHE A 102 -13.56 -0.08 7.57
N THR A 103 -12.61 0.33 6.74
CA THR A 103 -11.34 0.93 7.16
C THR A 103 -11.08 2.20 6.38
N GLY A 104 -10.32 3.10 6.95
CA GLY A 104 -9.97 4.31 6.24
C GLY A 104 -8.86 5.11 6.90
N ALA A 105 -8.40 6.13 6.18
CA ALA A 105 -7.45 7.11 6.69
C ALA A 105 -7.67 8.46 6.03
N LEU A 106 -7.37 9.51 6.78
CA LEU A 106 -7.25 10.87 6.27
C LEU A 106 -5.86 11.38 6.61
N GLU A 107 -5.14 11.89 5.60
CA GLU A 107 -3.76 12.32 5.74
C GLU A 107 -3.54 13.67 5.06
N TYR A 108 -2.74 14.52 5.70
CA TYR A 108 -2.18 15.75 5.15
C TYR A 108 -0.66 15.63 5.11
N GLY A 109 -0.04 16.24 4.12
CA GLY A 109 1.39 16.28 3.92
C GLY A 109 1.95 17.69 4.07
N TYR A 110 3.19 17.79 4.52
CA TYR A 110 4.05 18.94 4.34
C TYR A 110 5.30 18.51 3.62
N VAL A 111 5.71 19.28 2.63
CA VAL A 111 6.88 18.98 1.78
C VAL A 111 7.76 20.22 1.65
N PHE A 112 9.07 20.01 1.75
CA PHE A 112 10.11 20.97 1.43
C PHE A 112 11.21 20.28 0.62
N ASN A 113 11.49 20.76 -0.59
CA ASN A 113 12.52 20.25 -1.46
C ASN A 113 13.62 21.28 -1.66
N ASP A 114 14.87 20.92 -1.40
CA ASP A 114 16.02 21.84 -1.50
C ASP A 114 16.34 22.26 -2.94
N TRP A 115 15.82 21.55 -3.94
CA TRP A 115 15.96 21.86 -5.36
C TRP A 115 14.82 22.76 -5.90
N ASN A 116 13.75 22.95 -5.15
CA ASN A 116 12.59 23.72 -5.58
C ASN A 116 12.67 25.16 -5.04
N GLU A 117 12.85 26.14 -5.93
CA GLU A 117 12.93 27.55 -5.54
C GLU A 117 11.64 28.05 -4.85
N SER A 118 10.47 27.56 -5.28
CA SER A 118 9.21 27.92 -4.62
C SER A 118 9.15 27.42 -3.18
N ASP A 119 9.68 26.22 -2.91
CA ASP A 119 9.73 25.67 -1.55
C ASP A 119 10.69 26.49 -0.67
N LYS A 120 11.82 26.92 -1.22
CA LYS A 120 12.77 27.80 -0.53
C LYS A 120 12.15 29.15 -0.17
N ASP A 121 11.41 29.76 -1.11
CA ASP A 121 10.77 31.06 -0.93
C ASP A 121 9.63 31.02 0.10
N LYS A 122 8.87 29.93 0.13
CA LYS A 122 7.70 29.74 1.03
C LYS A 122 8.03 29.00 2.32
N ALA A 123 9.21 28.40 2.44
CA ALA A 123 9.57 27.41 3.46
C ALA A 123 8.70 26.15 3.39
N GLY A 124 8.54 25.57 2.20
CA GLY A 124 7.73 24.41 1.92
C GLY A 124 6.25 24.68 1.69
N ASP A 125 5.47 23.62 1.50
CA ASP A 125 4.04 23.68 1.25
C ASP A 125 3.27 22.59 2.03
N ILE A 126 1.97 22.82 2.25
CA ILE A 126 1.07 21.83 2.86
C ILE A 126 0.07 21.38 1.82
N ASP A 127 0.01 20.07 1.63
CA ASP A 127 -0.89 19.44 0.67
C ASP A 127 -1.89 18.51 1.33
N PHE A 128 -2.99 18.25 0.63
CA PHE A 128 -3.86 17.14 0.94
C PHE A 128 -3.12 15.85 0.57
N GLY A 129 -2.73 15.06 1.58
CA GLY A 129 -2.01 13.82 1.37
C GLY A 129 -2.89 12.77 0.70
N LYS A 130 -3.85 12.20 1.44
CA LYS A 130 -4.79 11.22 0.88
C LYS A 130 -6.01 11.00 1.78
N PHE A 131 -7.11 10.57 1.15
CA PHE A 131 -8.22 9.93 1.82
C PHE A 131 -8.32 8.47 1.34
N ILE A 132 -8.36 7.54 2.28
CA ILE A 132 -8.45 6.11 2.02
C ILE A 132 -9.81 5.60 2.50
N LEU A 133 -10.44 4.78 1.66
CA LEU A 133 -11.63 4.02 2.01
C LEU A 133 -11.41 2.55 1.66
N GLY A 134 -11.49 1.70 2.65
CA GLY A 134 -11.36 0.25 2.51
C GLY A 134 -12.57 -0.49 3.03
N MET A 135 -12.76 -1.70 2.54
CA MET A 135 -13.73 -2.65 3.03
C MET A 135 -13.17 -4.06 2.89
N GLU A 136 -13.30 -4.85 3.94
CA GLU A 136 -12.92 -6.25 3.94
C GLU A 136 -13.99 -7.09 4.64
N GLY A 137 -14.08 -8.37 4.31
CA GLY A 137 -15.02 -9.29 4.91
C GLY A 137 -15.01 -10.66 4.26
N GLY A 138 -15.96 -11.50 4.67
CA GLY A 138 -16.12 -12.83 4.11
C GLY A 138 -17.37 -13.51 4.61
N GLU A 139 -17.76 -14.59 3.95
CA GLU A 139 -18.83 -15.50 4.37
C GLU A 139 -18.39 -16.92 4.10
N GLY A 140 -18.19 -17.70 5.19
CA GLY A 140 -17.62 -19.04 5.10
C GLY A 140 -16.23 -19.03 4.43
N PRO A 141 -16.00 -19.80 3.35
CA PRO A 141 -14.71 -19.81 2.67
C PRO A 141 -14.47 -18.62 1.74
N LEU A 142 -15.48 -17.80 1.47
CA LEU A 142 -15.40 -16.64 0.60
C LEU A 142 -14.88 -15.44 1.39
N THR A 143 -13.91 -14.74 0.80
CA THR A 143 -13.32 -13.52 1.37
C THR A 143 -13.26 -12.43 0.30
N TYR A 144 -13.20 -11.20 0.71
CA TYR A 144 -12.99 -10.08 -0.19
C TYR A 144 -12.29 -8.95 0.53
N SER A 145 -11.55 -8.14 -0.24
CA SER A 145 -10.98 -6.89 0.25
C SER A 145 -10.86 -5.92 -0.90
N PHE A 146 -11.13 -4.65 -0.63
CA PHE A 146 -10.78 -3.58 -1.54
C PHE A 146 -10.34 -2.35 -0.77
N GLN A 147 -9.51 -1.52 -1.42
CA GLN A 147 -9.10 -0.21 -0.92
C GLN A 147 -9.05 0.79 -2.06
N TYR A 148 -9.78 1.89 -1.92
CA TYR A 148 -9.78 3.01 -2.85
C TYR A 148 -9.09 4.21 -2.21
N ARG A 149 -8.19 4.87 -2.94
CA ARG A 149 -7.42 6.02 -2.48
C ARG A 149 -7.72 7.24 -3.33
N PHE A 150 -7.93 8.37 -2.65
CA PHE A 150 -8.14 9.69 -3.23
C PHE A 150 -6.98 10.58 -2.84
N TYR A 151 -6.34 11.18 -3.83
CA TYR A 151 -5.27 12.16 -3.69
C TYR A 151 -5.70 13.49 -4.32
N ASP A 152 -4.90 14.54 -4.19
CA ASP A 152 -5.15 15.77 -4.94
C ASP A 152 -4.86 15.55 -6.43
N GLY A 153 -5.89 15.72 -7.26
CA GLY A 153 -5.83 15.60 -8.71
C GLY A 153 -5.95 14.18 -9.28
N TYR A 154 -5.78 13.11 -8.50
CA TYR A 154 -5.90 11.72 -8.99
C TYR A 154 -6.46 10.76 -7.95
N ARG A 155 -6.91 9.59 -8.40
CA ARG A 155 -7.50 8.55 -7.55
C ARG A 155 -7.45 7.20 -8.22
N PHE A 156 -7.37 6.13 -7.42
CA PHE A 156 -7.31 4.76 -7.94
C PHE A 156 -7.77 3.71 -6.93
N LEU A 157 -8.06 2.53 -7.44
CA LEU A 157 -8.22 1.31 -6.66
C LEU A 157 -6.81 0.80 -6.31
N GLN A 158 -6.44 0.79 -5.02
CA GLN A 158 -5.14 0.27 -4.61
C GLN A 158 -5.12 -1.26 -4.70
N HIS A 159 -6.15 -1.95 -4.21
CA HIS A 159 -6.42 -3.35 -4.44
C HIS A 159 -7.94 -3.60 -4.45
N GLY A 160 -8.35 -4.71 -5.08
CA GLY A 160 -9.74 -5.13 -5.09
C GLY A 160 -9.88 -6.55 -5.60
N TRP A 161 -10.16 -7.49 -4.69
CA TRP A 161 -10.21 -8.90 -5.00
C TRP A 161 -11.30 -9.64 -4.22
N ALA A 162 -11.73 -10.77 -4.80
CA ALA A 162 -12.50 -11.80 -4.13
C ALA A 162 -11.64 -13.06 -3.98
N GLY A 163 -11.74 -13.74 -2.83
CA GLY A 163 -10.96 -14.91 -2.50
C GLY A 163 -11.82 -16.11 -2.11
N TYR A 164 -11.25 -17.29 -2.24
CA TYR A 164 -11.81 -18.53 -1.75
C TYR A 164 -10.73 -19.31 -0.99
N SER A 165 -10.98 -19.61 0.29
CA SER A 165 -10.10 -20.42 1.13
C SER A 165 -10.55 -21.88 1.10
N PHE A 166 -9.62 -22.79 0.84
CA PHE A 166 -9.88 -24.23 0.83
C PHE A 166 -8.92 -24.93 1.80
N GLY A 167 -9.49 -25.49 2.85
CA GLY A 167 -8.72 -25.95 4.00
C GLY A 167 -8.15 -24.77 4.79
N ASP A 168 -7.19 -25.08 5.67
CA ASP A 168 -6.63 -24.12 6.62
C ASP A 168 -5.40 -23.38 6.05
N ASN A 169 -4.88 -23.84 4.93
CA ASN A 169 -3.55 -23.43 4.42
C ASN A 169 -3.60 -22.74 3.06
N ASP A 170 -4.69 -22.82 2.33
CA ASP A 170 -4.76 -22.44 0.92
C ASP A 170 -5.82 -21.39 0.66
N GLN A 171 -5.47 -20.37 -0.12
CA GLN A 171 -6.39 -19.34 -0.59
C GLN A 171 -6.11 -19.01 -2.06
N VAL A 172 -7.17 -18.88 -2.84
CA VAL A 172 -7.09 -18.29 -4.20
C VAL A 172 -7.80 -16.95 -4.20
N LYS A 173 -7.15 -15.95 -4.78
CA LYS A 173 -7.68 -14.58 -4.96
C LYS A 173 -7.77 -14.25 -6.43
N LEU A 174 -8.84 -13.59 -6.84
CA LEU A 174 -9.08 -13.09 -8.19
C LEU A 174 -9.38 -11.60 -8.14
N GLY A 175 -8.70 -10.79 -8.93
CA GLY A 175 -8.89 -9.35 -9.01
C GLY A 175 -7.56 -8.60 -9.10
N LEU A 176 -7.55 -7.36 -8.61
CA LEU A 176 -6.34 -6.57 -8.41
C LEU A 176 -5.71 -7.00 -7.08
N VAL A 177 -4.67 -7.82 -7.16
CA VAL A 177 -4.02 -8.47 -6.00
C VAL A 177 -2.53 -8.16 -5.97
N GLN A 178 -1.97 -8.19 -4.77
CA GLN A 178 -0.54 -7.93 -4.59
C GLN A 178 0.32 -8.97 -5.31
N LEU A 179 1.26 -8.48 -6.10
CA LEU A 179 2.31 -9.26 -6.75
C LEU A 179 3.15 -9.98 -5.68
N PRO A 180 3.28 -11.32 -5.75
CA PRO A 180 4.12 -12.05 -4.81
C PRO A 180 5.59 -11.95 -5.22
N PHE A 181 6.24 -10.84 -4.85
CA PHE A 181 7.62 -10.55 -5.24
C PHE A 181 8.37 -9.80 -4.14
N GLY A 182 9.63 -10.18 -3.90
CA GLY A 182 10.51 -9.56 -2.92
C GLY A 182 10.05 -9.68 -1.47
N ASN A 183 10.44 -8.71 -0.66
CA ASN A 183 9.95 -8.59 0.71
C ASN A 183 8.49 -8.16 0.71
N MET A 184 7.66 -8.88 1.44
CA MET A 184 6.26 -8.57 1.67
C MET A 184 6.15 -7.93 3.08
N ASP A 185 5.14 -7.04 3.42
CA ASP A 185 4.06 -6.60 2.53
C ASP A 185 4.48 -5.39 1.68
N TYR A 186 5.23 -4.43 2.28
CA TYR A 186 5.65 -3.21 1.59
C TYR A 186 7.07 -3.31 1.03
N GLY A 187 7.98 -4.01 1.74
CA GLY A 187 9.39 -4.11 1.36
C GLY A 187 10.24 -2.90 1.78
N TYR A 188 9.66 -1.98 2.56
CA TYR A 188 10.29 -0.81 3.17
C TYR A 188 9.62 -0.47 4.51
N LEU A 189 10.18 0.42 5.31
CA LEU A 189 9.74 0.73 6.67
C LEU A 189 9.18 2.14 6.83
N GLY A 190 9.65 3.09 6.02
CA GLY A 190 9.25 4.51 6.04
C GLY A 190 7.95 4.80 5.31
N TRP A 191 7.62 6.06 5.17
CA TRP A 191 6.46 6.51 4.42
C TRP A 191 6.75 6.66 2.92
N TYR A 192 7.97 7.07 2.55
CA TYR A 192 8.33 7.41 1.18
C TYR A 192 8.58 6.19 0.29
N GLY A 193 9.16 5.13 0.85
CA GLY A 193 9.53 3.91 0.13
C GLY A 193 10.99 3.90 -0.33
N THR A 194 11.30 2.96 -1.21
CA THR A 194 12.65 2.70 -1.75
C THR A 194 12.64 2.72 -3.27
N LEU A 195 13.80 2.73 -3.92
CA LEU A 195 13.90 2.58 -5.38
C LEU A 195 13.33 1.23 -5.87
N ALA A 196 13.34 0.18 -5.05
CA ALA A 196 12.67 -1.08 -5.38
C ALA A 196 11.13 -0.92 -5.44
N TYR A 197 10.54 -0.14 -4.52
CA TYR A 197 9.12 0.22 -4.59
C TYR A 197 8.83 1.08 -5.83
N LEU A 198 9.63 2.11 -6.07
CA LEU A 198 9.49 2.99 -7.23
C LEU A 198 9.72 2.26 -8.56
N GLY A 199 10.50 1.18 -8.58
CA GLY A 199 10.71 0.31 -9.74
C GLY A 199 9.62 -0.75 -9.95
N GLY A 200 8.63 -0.85 -9.04
CA GLY A 200 7.57 -1.86 -9.12
C GLY A 200 7.98 -3.26 -8.60
N PHE A 201 9.11 -3.35 -7.87
CA PHE A 201 9.65 -4.60 -7.34
C PHE A 201 9.22 -4.90 -5.88
N ASN A 202 8.46 -4.00 -5.26
CA ASN A 202 7.82 -4.19 -3.96
C ASN A 202 6.44 -3.55 -3.98
N ASP A 203 5.51 -4.11 -3.19
CA ASP A 203 4.14 -3.59 -2.97
C ASP A 203 3.39 -3.18 -4.26
N ASN A 204 3.59 -3.96 -5.31
CA ASN A 204 2.88 -3.78 -6.58
C ASN A 204 1.58 -4.60 -6.58
N GLN A 205 0.56 -4.12 -7.31
CA GLN A 205 -0.75 -4.75 -7.41
C GLN A 205 -1.06 -5.00 -8.89
N ASN A 206 -1.39 -6.24 -9.26
CA ASN A 206 -1.66 -6.62 -10.65
C ASN A 206 -2.99 -7.36 -10.78
N VAL A 207 -3.60 -7.33 -11.97
CA VAL A 207 -4.92 -7.93 -12.25
C VAL A 207 -4.78 -9.37 -12.68
N GLY A 208 -5.25 -10.30 -11.84
CA GLY A 208 -5.14 -11.71 -12.15
C GLY A 208 -5.63 -12.66 -11.07
N LEU A 209 -5.05 -13.84 -11.07
CA LEU A 209 -5.32 -14.94 -10.15
C LEU A 209 -4.06 -15.21 -9.33
N LYS A 210 -4.18 -15.25 -8.01
CA LYS A 210 -3.11 -15.60 -7.08
C LYS A 210 -3.53 -16.74 -6.18
N TRP A 211 -2.69 -17.74 -6.02
CA TRP A 211 -2.79 -18.77 -5.02
C TRP A 211 -1.74 -18.54 -3.93
N ASP A 212 -2.17 -18.54 -2.68
CA ASP A 212 -1.33 -18.47 -1.49
C ASP A 212 -1.45 -19.77 -0.70
N HIS A 213 -0.32 -20.33 -0.25
CA HIS A 213 -0.22 -21.51 0.60
C HIS A 213 0.72 -21.23 1.75
N SER A 214 0.23 -21.46 2.99
CA SER A 214 1.02 -21.29 4.22
C SER A 214 0.98 -22.57 5.04
N GLN A 215 2.14 -23.19 5.31
CA GLN A 215 2.24 -24.39 6.12
C GLN A 215 3.48 -24.36 7.02
N GLY A 216 3.24 -24.25 8.33
CA GLY A 216 4.31 -24.19 9.32
C GLY A 216 5.17 -22.94 9.17
N ALA A 217 6.43 -23.11 8.78
CA ALA A 217 7.36 -22.03 8.55
C ALA A 217 7.47 -21.62 7.05
N TRP A 218 6.73 -22.27 6.18
CA TRP A 218 6.77 -22.05 4.74
C TRP A 218 5.57 -21.24 4.28
N ASP A 219 5.84 -20.23 3.46
CA ASP A 219 4.87 -19.47 2.69
C ASP A 219 5.23 -19.55 1.21
N THR A 220 4.24 -19.87 0.38
CA THR A 220 4.41 -20.01 -1.07
C THR A 220 3.26 -19.31 -1.77
N SER A 221 3.58 -18.53 -2.78
CA SER A 221 2.58 -17.89 -3.64
C SER A 221 2.90 -18.17 -5.12
N LEU A 222 1.86 -18.42 -5.90
CA LEU A 222 1.91 -18.48 -7.36
C LEU A 222 0.82 -17.59 -7.93
N ALA A 223 1.13 -16.84 -8.98
CA ALA A 223 0.17 -15.95 -9.60
C ALA A 223 0.30 -15.93 -11.11
N PHE A 224 -0.83 -15.72 -11.77
CA PHE A 224 -0.91 -15.34 -13.17
C PHE A 224 -1.66 -14.00 -13.26
N PHE A 225 -1.04 -13.01 -13.85
CA PHE A 225 -1.62 -11.69 -14.07
C PHE A 225 -1.88 -11.50 -15.55
N LYS A 226 -3.13 -11.15 -15.89
CA LYS A 226 -3.48 -10.85 -17.28
C LYS A 226 -2.91 -9.52 -17.71
N SER A 227 -2.95 -8.52 -16.80
CA SER A 227 -2.36 -7.20 -16.99
C SER A 227 -1.81 -6.67 -15.66
N ASP A 228 -0.98 -5.65 -15.74
CA ASP A 228 -0.38 -4.99 -14.59
C ASP A 228 -1.43 -4.22 -13.76
N GLN A 229 -2.22 -3.35 -14.37
CA GLN A 229 -3.19 -2.49 -13.71
C GLN A 229 -4.56 -2.48 -14.43
N LEU A 230 -5.45 -1.62 -13.97
CA LEU A 230 -6.75 -1.36 -14.58
C LEU A 230 -6.64 -0.16 -15.54
N GLY A 231 -6.26 -0.41 -16.78
CA GLY A 231 -6.10 0.60 -17.83
C GLY A 231 -4.63 0.87 -18.17
N GLU A 232 -4.42 1.68 -19.20
CA GLU A 232 -3.12 1.92 -19.85
C GLU A 232 -2.39 3.17 -19.31
N GLY A 233 -3.01 3.90 -18.38
CA GLY A 233 -2.47 5.15 -17.84
C GLY A 233 -1.53 4.95 -16.66
N ASN A 234 -1.20 6.04 -15.98
CA ASN A 234 -0.33 6.08 -14.80
C ASN A 234 -1.05 6.42 -13.49
N GLU A 235 -2.39 6.59 -13.54
CA GLU A 235 -3.20 6.86 -12.34
C GLU A 235 -3.50 5.54 -11.60
N HIS A 236 -2.47 4.91 -11.05
CA HIS A 236 -2.55 3.67 -10.30
C HIS A 236 -1.51 3.63 -9.17
N TYR A 237 -1.59 2.61 -8.33
CA TYR A 237 -0.78 2.49 -7.12
C TYR A 237 0.62 1.93 -7.38
N GLY A 238 0.69 0.78 -8.01
CA GLY A 238 1.96 0.10 -8.28
C GLY A 238 2.72 0.78 -9.43
N ALA A 239 4.03 0.76 -9.39
CA ALA A 239 4.84 1.22 -10.52
C ALA A 239 4.94 0.12 -11.58
N ASN A 240 4.46 0.42 -12.79
CA ASN A 240 4.45 -0.51 -13.93
C ASN A 240 4.77 0.25 -15.21
N ALA A 241 5.08 -0.47 -16.28
CA ALA A 241 5.21 0.12 -17.61
C ALA A 241 3.91 0.81 -18.04
N VAL A 242 3.99 1.91 -18.79
CA VAL A 242 2.83 2.76 -19.11
C VAL A 242 2.50 2.67 -20.59
N GLY A 243 1.41 1.97 -20.92
CA GLY A 243 0.93 1.77 -22.28
C GLY A 243 0.55 3.07 -22.99
N ASN A 244 -0.10 3.99 -22.28
CA ASN A 244 -0.40 5.34 -22.77
C ASN A 244 0.77 6.30 -22.53
N SER A 245 1.94 5.99 -23.09
CA SER A 245 3.16 6.77 -22.97
C SER A 245 3.91 6.89 -24.29
N ALA A 246 5.04 7.62 -24.30
CA ALA A 246 5.85 7.76 -25.51
C ALA A 246 6.49 6.44 -25.98
N GLN A 247 6.90 5.57 -25.04
CA GLN A 247 7.35 4.21 -25.37
C GLN A 247 6.17 3.28 -25.62
N GLY A 248 5.12 3.31 -24.80
CA GLY A 248 3.89 2.56 -25.03
C GLY A 248 3.90 1.12 -24.54
N ASN A 249 4.68 0.77 -23.51
CA ASN A 249 4.81 -0.59 -23.02
C ASN A 249 3.79 -0.90 -21.93
N SER A 250 3.18 -2.10 -21.95
CA SER A 250 2.27 -2.66 -20.95
C SER A 250 2.71 -4.08 -20.57
N GLU A 251 2.70 -4.38 -19.29
CA GLU A 251 3.01 -5.72 -18.80
C GLU A 251 1.79 -6.64 -18.92
N GLU A 252 1.88 -7.68 -19.74
CA GLU A 252 0.79 -8.58 -20.05
C GLU A 252 1.17 -10.04 -19.82
N ASN A 253 0.18 -10.88 -19.47
CA ASN A 253 0.35 -12.34 -19.33
C ASN A 253 1.56 -12.72 -18.45
N GLN A 254 1.66 -12.09 -17.28
CA GLN A 254 2.76 -12.28 -16.34
C GLN A 254 2.53 -13.51 -15.46
N VAL A 255 3.59 -14.26 -15.19
CA VAL A 255 3.62 -15.33 -14.18
C VAL A 255 4.57 -14.90 -13.07
N ALA A 256 4.14 -15.05 -11.83
CA ALA A 256 4.97 -14.73 -10.67
C ALA A 256 4.92 -15.86 -9.63
N GLY A 257 6.00 -16.04 -8.90
CA GLY A 257 6.09 -16.97 -7.80
C GLY A 257 7.02 -16.47 -6.70
N ARG A 258 6.66 -16.77 -5.46
CA ARG A 258 7.47 -16.48 -4.27
C ARG A 258 7.45 -17.68 -3.33
N VAL A 259 8.57 -17.97 -2.73
CA VAL A 259 8.70 -18.91 -1.61
C VAL A 259 9.46 -18.23 -0.47
N ALA A 260 8.98 -18.42 0.74
CA ALA A 260 9.60 -17.91 1.95
C ALA A 260 9.69 -18.98 3.02
N TYR A 261 10.72 -18.87 3.85
CA TYR A 261 10.89 -19.69 5.04
C TYR A 261 11.23 -18.83 6.25
N THR A 262 10.42 -18.94 7.30
CA THR A 262 10.58 -18.18 8.53
C THR A 262 11.25 -19.03 9.62
N PHE A 263 12.49 -18.73 9.94
CA PHE A 263 13.18 -19.31 11.09
C PHE A 263 12.56 -18.78 12.38
N ASN A 264 12.45 -19.65 13.38
CA ASN A 264 11.87 -19.35 14.69
C ASN A 264 10.44 -18.78 14.61
N ALA A 265 9.64 -19.24 13.64
CA ALA A 265 8.24 -18.84 13.51
C ALA A 265 7.49 -18.95 14.86
N GLY A 266 6.71 -17.90 15.17
CA GLY A 266 6.00 -17.80 16.47
C GLY A 266 6.84 -17.28 17.65
N SER A 267 8.06 -16.82 17.41
CA SER A 267 8.95 -16.17 18.37
C SER A 267 9.05 -14.65 18.10
N ASP A 268 9.46 -13.88 19.11
CA ASP A 268 9.80 -12.45 18.95
C ASP A 268 11.11 -12.20 18.17
N TYR A 269 11.79 -13.26 17.79
CA TYR A 269 13.06 -13.23 17.03
C TYR A 269 12.94 -14.12 15.80
N THR A 270 12.38 -13.57 14.74
CA THR A 270 12.16 -14.29 13.49
C THR A 270 13.06 -13.77 12.39
N THR A 271 13.44 -14.64 11.47
CA THR A 271 14.12 -14.29 10.23
C THR A 271 13.43 -15.03 9.09
N GLU A 272 12.77 -14.30 8.21
CA GLU A 272 12.28 -14.83 6.95
C GLU A 272 13.36 -14.67 5.87
N LEU A 273 13.63 -15.73 5.14
CA LEU A 273 14.36 -15.69 3.87
C LEU A 273 13.38 -15.99 2.76
N ASN A 274 13.40 -15.19 1.70
CA ASN A 274 12.52 -15.38 0.57
C ASN A 274 13.26 -15.31 -0.76
N ALA A 275 12.67 -15.98 -1.76
CA ALA A 275 13.07 -15.90 -3.15
C ALA A 275 11.84 -15.76 -4.02
N SER A 276 11.91 -14.94 -5.06
CA SER A 276 10.81 -14.69 -5.98
C SER A 276 11.29 -14.49 -7.41
N ALA A 277 10.38 -14.78 -8.34
CA ALA A 277 10.59 -14.53 -9.76
C ALA A 277 9.26 -14.10 -10.40
N LYS A 278 9.36 -13.23 -11.41
CA LYS A 278 8.25 -12.80 -12.29
C LYS A 278 8.76 -12.75 -13.72
N GLY A 279 7.91 -12.99 -14.70
CA GLY A 279 8.19 -12.80 -16.11
C GLY A 279 6.95 -12.94 -16.97
N GLY A 280 6.96 -12.33 -18.15
CA GLY A 280 5.86 -12.36 -19.08
C GLY A 280 6.06 -11.46 -20.29
N GLN A 281 4.97 -11.13 -20.96
CA GLN A 281 4.98 -10.27 -22.13
C GLN A 281 5.12 -8.80 -21.74
N LEU A 282 5.82 -8.06 -22.59
CA LEU A 282 5.84 -6.61 -22.61
C LEU A 282 5.24 -6.16 -23.95
N TYR A 283 3.92 -5.95 -23.99
CA TYR A 283 3.21 -5.53 -25.19
C TYR A 283 3.39 -4.04 -25.44
N ASN A 284 3.64 -3.65 -26.67
CA ASN A 284 3.80 -2.26 -27.03
C ASN A 284 2.59 -1.73 -27.80
N GLU A 285 1.88 -0.76 -27.24
CA GLU A 285 0.66 -0.16 -27.81
C GLU A 285 0.94 0.70 -29.07
N ASN A 286 2.16 1.19 -29.22
CA ASN A 286 2.54 2.04 -30.35
C ASN A 286 3.02 1.22 -31.58
N THR A 287 3.76 0.15 -31.34
CA THR A 287 4.31 -0.72 -32.41
C THR A 287 3.42 -1.90 -32.72
N HIS A 288 2.57 -2.33 -31.76
CA HIS A 288 1.78 -3.56 -31.78
C HIS A 288 2.64 -4.84 -31.79
N GLU A 289 3.87 -4.75 -31.33
CA GLU A 289 4.79 -5.87 -31.15
C GLU A 289 4.90 -6.23 -29.68
N SER A 290 5.46 -7.40 -29.39
CA SER A 290 5.59 -7.88 -28.01
C SER A 290 7.03 -8.29 -27.75
N GLY A 291 7.64 -7.60 -26.79
CA GLY A 291 8.83 -8.04 -26.12
C GLY A 291 8.50 -8.90 -24.88
N ASP A 292 9.45 -8.99 -23.98
CA ASP A 292 9.31 -9.70 -22.71
C ASP A 292 9.97 -8.91 -21.56
N ASN A 293 9.63 -9.33 -20.34
CA ASN A 293 10.34 -8.89 -19.13
C ASN A 293 10.50 -10.06 -18.16
N TRP A 294 11.53 -9.99 -17.32
CA TRP A 294 11.69 -10.90 -16.22
C TRP A 294 12.42 -10.26 -15.04
N GLN A 295 12.16 -10.77 -13.85
CA GLN A 295 12.69 -10.23 -12.60
C GLN A 295 12.91 -11.37 -11.62
N VAL A 296 13.98 -11.31 -10.83
CA VAL A 296 14.24 -12.23 -9.72
C VAL A 296 14.68 -11.44 -8.49
N ALA A 297 14.27 -11.89 -7.31
CA ALA A 297 14.72 -11.28 -6.07
C ALA A 297 15.03 -12.31 -4.98
N LEU A 298 15.97 -11.95 -4.14
CA LEU A 298 16.25 -12.59 -2.84
C LEU A 298 16.01 -11.56 -1.75
N GLY A 299 15.29 -11.93 -0.70
CA GLY A 299 14.95 -11.06 0.39
C GLY A 299 15.18 -11.68 1.77
N LEU A 300 15.38 -10.80 2.75
CA LEU A 300 15.41 -11.12 4.16
C LEU A 300 14.49 -10.14 4.90
N ASN A 301 13.61 -10.65 5.76
CA ASN A 301 12.82 -9.88 6.70
C ASN A 301 13.08 -10.39 8.11
N GLY A 302 13.73 -9.58 8.95
CA GLY A 302 14.11 -9.90 10.31
C GLY A 302 13.32 -9.07 11.32
N ASN A 303 12.73 -9.75 12.32
CA ASN A 303 12.12 -9.12 13.48
C ASN A 303 12.83 -9.62 14.72
N TYR A 304 13.47 -8.70 15.47
CA TYR A 304 14.35 -9.03 16.60
C TYR A 304 13.98 -8.18 17.82
N GLY A 305 12.86 -8.53 18.46
CA GLY A 305 12.28 -7.73 19.52
C GLY A 305 11.79 -6.38 18.99
N ASN A 306 12.42 -5.30 19.40
CA ASN A 306 12.08 -3.95 18.94
C ASN A 306 12.72 -3.56 17.59
N TRP A 307 13.60 -4.39 17.06
CA TRP A 307 14.30 -4.14 15.80
C TRP A 307 13.63 -4.86 14.64
N GLN A 308 13.56 -4.18 13.52
CA GLN A 308 13.16 -4.74 12.22
C GLN A 308 14.25 -4.49 11.19
N THR A 309 14.48 -5.44 10.31
CA THR A 309 15.50 -5.34 9.24
C THR A 309 14.94 -5.95 7.97
N LEU A 310 15.03 -5.21 6.85
CA LEU A 310 14.72 -5.72 5.52
C LEU A 310 15.96 -5.59 4.65
N LEU A 311 16.29 -6.66 3.93
CA LEU A 311 17.32 -6.65 2.89
C LEU A 311 16.72 -7.25 1.63
N GLN A 312 17.02 -6.69 0.46
CA GLN A 312 16.63 -7.27 -0.81
C GLN A 312 17.64 -6.96 -1.89
N ALA A 313 17.90 -7.97 -2.73
CA ALA A 313 18.61 -7.82 -3.98
C ALA A 313 17.68 -8.30 -5.10
N THR A 314 17.50 -7.47 -6.10
CA THR A 314 16.64 -7.71 -7.26
C THR A 314 17.45 -7.52 -8.52
N HIS A 315 17.32 -8.43 -9.49
CA HIS A 315 17.78 -8.24 -10.85
C HIS A 315 16.56 -8.24 -11.76
N TYR A 316 16.53 -7.35 -12.76
CA TYR A 316 15.44 -7.26 -13.72
C TYR A 316 15.93 -6.87 -15.11
N GLU A 317 15.14 -7.25 -16.13
CA GLU A 317 15.38 -6.95 -17.53
C GLU A 317 14.05 -6.75 -18.26
N TYR A 318 13.94 -5.65 -19.01
CA TYR A 318 12.84 -5.33 -19.90
C TYR A 318 13.35 -5.30 -21.34
N ASN A 319 12.93 -6.29 -22.13
CA ASN A 319 13.22 -6.42 -23.57
C ASN A 319 12.04 -5.84 -24.36
N ALA A 320 11.98 -4.54 -24.48
CA ALA A 320 10.87 -3.81 -25.08
C ALA A 320 11.00 -3.71 -26.62
N GLU A 321 9.88 -3.85 -27.34
CA GLU A 321 9.78 -3.56 -28.77
C GLU A 321 9.32 -2.09 -28.99
N ASN A 322 10.16 -1.16 -28.56
CA ASN A 322 9.86 0.28 -28.57
C ASN A 322 9.74 0.87 -29.97
N PRO A 323 8.97 1.97 -30.15
CA PRO A 323 9.17 2.85 -31.29
C PRO A 323 10.61 3.37 -31.32
N SER A 324 11.15 3.62 -32.52
CA SER A 324 12.50 4.18 -32.60
C SER A 324 12.66 5.43 -31.72
N GLU A 325 13.86 5.63 -31.17
CA GLU A 325 14.19 6.80 -30.35
C GLU A 325 13.83 8.14 -31.03
N ALA A 326 13.97 8.21 -32.35
CA ALA A 326 13.55 9.39 -33.12
C ALA A 326 12.04 9.68 -33.05
N THR A 327 11.22 8.64 -32.71
CA THR A 327 9.76 8.74 -32.61
C THR A 327 9.33 8.94 -31.16
N SER A 328 9.85 8.15 -30.23
CA SER A 328 9.51 8.21 -28.81
C SER A 328 10.21 9.37 -28.08
N GLY A 329 11.39 9.75 -28.52
CA GLY A 329 12.29 10.66 -27.81
C GLY A 329 12.98 10.03 -26.60
N ILE A 330 12.91 8.70 -26.44
CA ILE A 330 13.41 7.94 -25.29
C ILE A 330 14.27 6.79 -25.81
N SER A 331 15.46 6.59 -25.19
CA SER A 331 16.37 5.49 -25.51
C SER A 331 15.77 4.11 -25.12
N ASP A 332 16.22 3.06 -25.81
CA ASP A 332 15.89 1.66 -25.47
C ASP A 332 16.60 1.16 -24.19
N ASP A 333 17.63 1.89 -23.73
CA ASP A 333 18.37 1.56 -22.49
C ASP A 333 17.55 1.83 -21.21
N VAL A 334 16.40 2.50 -21.37
CA VAL A 334 15.48 2.83 -20.26
C VAL A 334 14.06 2.38 -20.58
N ILE A 335 13.30 2.10 -19.54
CA ILE A 335 11.87 1.81 -19.62
C ILE A 335 11.07 2.92 -18.93
N GLN A 336 10.00 3.38 -19.59
CA GLN A 336 9.07 4.33 -19.02
C GLN A 336 8.04 3.61 -18.17
N ILE A 337 8.10 3.88 -16.87
CA ILE A 337 7.14 3.39 -15.89
C ILE A 337 6.36 4.55 -15.28
N GLY A 338 5.31 4.24 -14.55
CA GLY A 338 4.49 5.25 -13.89
C GLY A 338 3.71 4.70 -12.72
N ALA A 339 3.38 5.61 -11.82
CA ALA A 339 2.49 5.44 -10.68
C ALA A 339 2.04 6.82 -10.18
N PHE A 340 0.95 6.89 -9.43
CA PHE A 340 0.47 8.12 -8.78
C PHE A 340 0.30 9.33 -9.71
N GLY A 341 -0.04 9.10 -10.98
CA GLY A 341 -0.18 10.15 -11.99
C GLY A 341 1.14 10.67 -12.58
N PHE A 342 2.28 10.08 -12.25
CA PHE A 342 3.59 10.45 -12.75
C PHE A 342 4.18 9.39 -13.66
N ASN A 343 4.86 9.81 -14.73
CA ASN A 343 5.74 8.96 -15.53
C ASN A 343 7.19 9.32 -15.23
N TYR A 344 8.00 8.32 -15.11
CA TYR A 344 9.46 8.46 -14.94
C TYR A 344 10.17 7.29 -15.62
N LEU A 345 11.49 7.38 -15.68
CA LEU A 345 12.32 6.40 -16.37
C LEU A 345 13.17 5.63 -15.34
N ILE A 346 13.30 4.34 -15.57
CA ILE A 346 14.29 3.50 -14.89
C ILE A 346 15.15 2.82 -15.96
N PRO A 347 16.36 2.33 -15.61
CA PRO A 347 17.13 1.46 -16.50
C PRO A 347 16.30 0.31 -17.04
N ALA A 348 16.49 -0.11 -18.28
CA ALA A 348 15.83 -1.29 -18.83
C ALA A 348 16.37 -2.59 -18.24
N GLU A 349 17.66 -2.60 -17.83
CA GLU A 349 18.30 -3.71 -17.09
C GLU A 349 19.16 -3.16 -15.94
N ALA A 350 18.96 -3.69 -14.73
CA ALA A 350 19.76 -3.31 -13.57
C ALA A 350 19.66 -4.32 -12.41
N GLU A 351 20.56 -4.14 -11.44
CA GLU A 351 20.42 -4.66 -10.09
C GLU A 351 19.86 -3.56 -9.16
N VAL A 352 18.94 -3.95 -8.27
CA VAL A 352 18.41 -3.07 -7.21
C VAL A 352 18.71 -3.67 -5.85
N TYR A 353 19.34 -2.89 -4.99
CA TYR A 353 19.65 -3.28 -3.63
C TYR A 353 18.91 -2.39 -2.65
N THR A 354 18.25 -3.01 -1.66
CA THR A 354 17.61 -2.28 -0.55
C THR A 354 18.11 -2.79 0.79
N ALA A 355 18.23 -1.89 1.75
CA ALA A 355 18.57 -2.20 3.13
C ALA A 355 17.80 -1.26 4.06
N SER A 356 16.95 -1.85 4.89
CA SER A 356 16.11 -1.11 5.84
C SER A 356 16.37 -1.58 7.26
N VAL A 357 16.36 -0.65 8.21
CA VAL A 357 16.43 -0.92 9.64
C VAL A 357 15.42 -0.04 10.37
N GLY A 358 14.64 -0.65 11.26
CA GLY A 358 13.66 0.02 12.11
C GLY A 358 13.85 -0.30 13.58
N TYR A 359 13.45 0.61 14.44
CA TYR A 359 13.44 0.42 15.89
C TYR A 359 12.17 1.00 16.47
N SER A 360 11.37 0.16 17.11
CA SER A 360 10.13 0.54 17.80
C SER A 360 10.41 0.82 19.28
N MET A 361 9.97 1.97 19.75
CA MET A 361 10.12 2.38 21.14
C MET A 361 8.75 2.80 21.71
N ASP A 362 8.21 2.00 22.62
CA ASP A 362 7.02 2.39 23.36
C ASP A 362 7.33 3.52 24.32
N VAL A 363 6.46 4.50 24.38
CA VAL A 363 6.59 5.67 25.24
C VAL A 363 5.27 5.97 25.93
N GLU A 364 5.34 6.57 27.12
CA GLU A 364 4.18 7.02 27.88
C GLU A 364 4.26 8.56 28.06
N TRP A 365 4.31 9.32 26.94
CA TRP A 365 4.45 10.77 26.95
C TRP A 365 3.11 11.45 26.65
N GLY A 366 2.22 11.49 27.62
CA GLY A 366 0.88 12.04 27.46
C GLY A 366 0.00 11.16 26.57
N ALA A 367 -0.31 11.62 25.36
CA ALA A 367 -1.08 10.87 24.38
C ALA A 367 -0.20 10.03 23.42
N LEU A 368 1.12 10.21 23.46
CA LEU A 368 2.04 9.47 22.60
C LEU A 368 2.27 8.06 23.17
N GLU A 369 2.16 7.06 22.31
CA GLU A 369 2.24 5.65 22.65
C GLU A 369 3.50 4.98 22.09
N ASN A 370 3.93 5.38 20.87
CA ASN A 370 5.06 4.75 20.21
C ASN A 370 5.83 5.74 19.33
N LEU A 371 7.15 5.57 19.31
CA LEU A 371 8.08 6.16 18.35
C LEU A 371 8.73 5.04 17.55
N TYR A 372 8.58 5.06 16.24
CA TYR A 372 9.22 4.11 15.34
C TYR A 372 10.25 4.83 14.49
N PHE A 373 11.52 4.63 14.79
CA PHE A 373 12.65 5.15 14.03
C PHE A 373 12.99 4.19 12.91
N PHE A 374 13.30 4.72 11.73
CA PHE A 374 13.66 3.89 10.57
C PHE A 374 14.69 4.57 9.68
N ASN A 375 15.35 3.75 8.89
CA ASN A 375 16.15 4.16 7.75
C ASN A 375 15.95 3.14 6.63
N ASP A 376 15.54 3.63 5.47
CA ASP A 376 15.42 2.89 4.23
C ASP A 376 16.47 3.40 3.24
N PHE A 377 17.42 2.55 2.87
CA PHE A 377 18.41 2.84 1.85
C PHE A 377 18.17 1.98 0.62
N SER A 378 18.36 2.55 -0.57
CA SER A 378 18.29 1.82 -1.83
C SER A 378 19.22 2.38 -2.88
N TYR A 379 19.62 1.50 -3.80
CA TYR A 379 20.58 1.75 -4.84
C TYR A 379 20.20 0.95 -6.08
N ILE A 380 20.27 1.57 -7.26
CA ILE A 380 20.16 0.90 -8.55
C ILE A 380 21.54 0.90 -9.20
N ASP A 381 21.98 -0.26 -9.68
CA ASP A 381 23.22 -0.50 -10.42
C ASP A 381 22.86 -0.83 -11.87
N PRO A 382 22.82 0.16 -12.77
CA PRO A 382 22.53 -0.06 -14.16
C PRO A 382 23.58 -0.95 -14.82
N ARG A 383 23.15 -1.78 -15.79
CA ARG A 383 24.09 -2.70 -16.49
C ARG A 383 24.94 -2.02 -17.53
N GLU A 384 24.48 -0.92 -18.07
CA GLU A 384 25.16 -0.16 -19.10
C GLU A 384 25.23 1.32 -18.71
N ASP A 385 26.26 2.04 -19.21
CA ASP A 385 26.37 3.47 -19.05
C ASP A 385 25.26 4.14 -19.90
N TYR A 386 24.28 4.79 -19.27
CA TYR A 386 23.20 5.46 -19.95
C TYR A 386 23.66 6.86 -20.40
N SER A 387 23.77 7.06 -21.69
CA SER A 387 23.88 8.40 -22.24
C SER A 387 22.53 9.11 -22.19
N ALA A 388 22.59 10.42 -22.01
CA ALA A 388 21.49 11.35 -21.88
C ALA A 388 20.20 10.91 -22.57
N VAL A 389 19.18 10.66 -21.81
CA VAL A 389 17.85 10.41 -22.31
C VAL A 389 17.27 11.73 -22.78
N ASN A 390 16.72 11.77 -23.99
CA ASN A 390 16.01 12.95 -24.50
C ASN A 390 14.85 13.32 -23.56
N GLY A 391 14.57 14.61 -23.40
CA GLY A 391 13.49 15.10 -22.56
C GLY A 391 13.92 15.65 -21.20
N GLY A 392 15.22 15.91 -20.98
CA GLY A 392 15.72 16.60 -19.79
C GLY A 392 16.16 15.68 -18.65
N TYR A 393 16.15 14.37 -18.88
CA TYR A 393 16.82 13.42 -18.00
C TYR A 393 18.32 13.42 -18.37
N GLY A 394 19.17 13.68 -17.39
CA GLY A 394 20.62 13.57 -17.55
C GLY A 394 21.07 12.11 -17.63
N ASP A 395 22.37 11.90 -17.53
CA ASP A 395 22.94 10.56 -17.38
C ASP A 395 22.35 9.91 -16.11
N MET A 396 21.83 8.71 -16.22
CA MET A 396 21.21 8.00 -15.10
C MET A 396 22.23 7.12 -14.37
N ASP A 397 23.33 7.74 -13.93
CA ASP A 397 24.35 7.03 -13.15
C ASP A 397 23.83 6.74 -11.74
N ASP A 398 23.87 5.48 -11.34
CA ASP A 398 23.76 5.03 -9.96
C ASP A 398 22.66 5.73 -9.13
N PRO A 399 21.36 5.57 -9.43
CA PRO A 399 20.31 6.13 -8.59
C PRO A 399 20.41 5.65 -7.15
N MET A 400 20.43 6.59 -6.21
CA MET A 400 20.48 6.34 -4.77
C MET A 400 19.34 7.08 -4.06
N LEU A 401 18.75 6.42 -3.07
CA LEU A 401 17.75 7.01 -2.20
C LEU A 401 17.97 6.53 -0.77
N ASN A 402 17.92 7.47 0.17
CA ASN A 402 17.91 7.18 1.59
C ASN A 402 16.81 7.97 2.27
N ASP A 403 15.92 7.27 2.96
CA ASP A 403 14.86 7.85 3.77
C ASP A 403 15.13 7.54 5.25
N LEU A 404 15.43 8.59 6.02
CA LEU A 404 15.66 8.53 7.46
C LEU A 404 14.52 9.25 8.17
N GLY A 405 13.82 8.54 9.04
CA GLY A 405 12.68 9.17 9.68
C GLY A 405 12.24 8.59 11.01
N VAL A 406 11.13 9.15 11.48
CA VAL A 406 10.43 8.69 12.66
C VAL A 406 8.91 8.78 12.45
N LYS A 407 8.22 7.69 12.78
CA LYS A 407 6.75 7.68 12.94
C LYS A 407 6.41 7.87 14.41
N VAL A 408 5.49 8.77 14.69
CA VAL A 408 4.92 9.02 16.01
C VAL A 408 3.47 8.55 16.01
N THR A 409 3.08 7.77 17.01
CA THR A 409 1.71 7.21 17.10
C THR A 409 1.04 7.65 18.43
N ALA A 410 -0.23 8.03 18.33
CA ALA A 410 -1.08 8.41 19.46
C ALA A 410 -2.52 7.90 19.22
N GLY A 411 -2.82 6.67 19.63
CA GLY A 411 -4.07 5.98 19.34
C GLY A 411 -4.29 5.84 17.84
N ARG A 412 -5.32 6.50 17.30
CA ARG A 412 -5.65 6.50 15.88
C ARG A 412 -4.89 7.56 15.06
N TYR A 413 -4.18 8.46 15.73
CA TYR A 413 -3.41 9.52 15.10
C TYR A 413 -1.97 9.07 14.87
N TYR A 414 -1.39 9.54 13.78
CA TYR A 414 0.02 9.32 13.46
C TYR A 414 0.63 10.53 12.77
N ALA A 415 1.93 10.64 12.89
CA ALA A 415 2.74 11.56 12.10
C ALA A 415 4.04 10.88 11.68
N TRP A 416 4.42 11.04 10.42
CA TRP A 416 5.71 10.67 9.87
C TRP A 416 6.54 11.92 9.68
N PHE A 417 7.81 11.84 9.95
CA PHE A 417 8.81 12.88 9.71
C PHE A 417 9.99 12.24 9.02
N ASP A 418 10.21 12.62 7.76
CA ASP A 418 11.14 11.97 6.85
C ASP A 418 12.14 12.98 6.31
N VAL A 419 13.41 12.62 6.34
CA VAL A 419 14.51 13.30 5.65
C VAL A 419 14.97 12.40 4.53
N ILE A 420 14.54 12.72 3.33
CA ILE A 420 14.81 11.94 2.13
C ILE A 420 15.98 12.58 1.40
N THR A 421 17.06 11.82 1.18
CA THR A 421 18.18 12.24 0.36
C THR A 421 18.26 11.36 -0.88
N ASN A 422 18.46 11.96 -2.04
CA ASN A 422 18.58 11.24 -3.29
C ASN A 422 19.72 11.80 -4.16
N LYS A 423 20.23 10.95 -5.02
CA LYS A 423 21.15 11.25 -6.11
C LYS A 423 20.63 10.53 -7.34
N ASN A 424 20.61 11.19 -8.50
CA ASN A 424 20.00 10.66 -9.73
C ASN A 424 18.55 10.18 -9.49
N GLY A 425 17.68 11.04 -8.97
CA GLY A 425 16.42 10.70 -8.27
C GLY A 425 15.27 10.21 -9.13
N LEU A 426 15.48 9.69 -10.33
CA LEU A 426 14.46 9.15 -11.25
C LEU A 426 13.36 10.13 -11.68
N ASN A 427 13.46 11.41 -11.37
CA ASN A 427 12.41 12.41 -11.55
C ASN A 427 11.07 12.08 -10.84
N TYR A 428 11.09 11.15 -9.88
CA TYR A 428 9.91 10.84 -9.08
C TYR A 428 9.59 12.02 -8.15
N PHE A 429 8.35 12.50 -8.18
CA PHE A 429 7.94 13.76 -7.54
C PHE A 429 8.82 14.97 -7.88
N GLY A 430 9.40 14.98 -9.10
CA GLY A 430 10.25 16.07 -9.57
C GLY A 430 11.64 16.09 -8.95
N SER A 431 12.11 14.99 -8.36
CA SER A 431 13.48 14.86 -7.86
C SER A 431 14.48 15.00 -9.02
N PRO A 432 15.58 15.77 -8.87
CA PRO A 432 16.55 15.96 -9.93
C PRO A 432 17.22 14.65 -10.36
N VAL A 433 17.47 14.54 -11.67
CA VAL A 433 18.26 13.47 -12.27
C VAL A 433 19.62 14.07 -12.61
N ASP A 434 20.48 14.15 -11.62
CA ASP A 434 21.86 14.65 -11.73
C ASP A 434 22.74 14.05 -10.63
N ASP A 435 24.06 14.25 -10.73
CA ASP A 435 25.07 13.74 -9.78
C ASP A 435 25.07 14.46 -8.41
N GLY A 436 24.24 15.47 -8.22
CA GLY A 436 24.11 16.18 -6.96
C GLY A 436 23.32 15.39 -5.93
N TRP A 437 23.67 15.57 -4.66
CA TRP A 437 22.81 15.13 -3.56
C TRP A 437 21.73 16.18 -3.30
N HIS A 438 20.50 15.73 -3.29
CA HIS A 438 19.32 16.56 -3.04
C HIS A 438 18.59 16.06 -1.80
N THR A 439 17.96 16.98 -1.08
CA THR A 439 17.27 16.67 0.16
C THR A 439 15.84 17.18 0.16
N SER A 440 14.92 16.29 0.50
CA SER A 440 13.53 16.62 0.81
C SER A 440 13.27 16.38 2.30
N PHE A 441 12.56 17.30 2.94
CA PHE A 441 11.93 17.07 4.23
C PHE A 441 10.44 16.89 4.01
N GLN A 442 9.90 15.78 4.48
CA GLN A 442 8.47 15.50 4.41
C GLN A 442 7.91 15.19 5.78
N SER A 443 6.66 15.59 6.00
CA SER A 443 5.92 15.22 7.20
C SER A 443 4.50 14.87 6.79
N ASN A 444 4.04 13.68 7.16
CA ASN A 444 2.71 13.20 6.84
C ASN A 444 1.98 12.89 8.14
N PHE A 445 0.87 13.57 8.38
CA PHE A 445 0.10 13.44 9.60
C PHE A 445 -1.36 13.11 9.28
N GLY A 446 -1.89 12.16 10.02
CA GLY A 446 -3.21 11.65 9.73
C GLY A 446 -3.86 10.91 10.87
N LEU A 447 -5.00 10.36 10.54
CA LEU A 447 -5.76 9.47 11.42
C LEU A 447 -6.30 8.28 10.64
N THR A 448 -6.42 7.13 11.33
CA THR A 448 -7.09 5.93 10.83
C THR A 448 -8.42 5.70 11.53
N PHE A 449 -9.38 5.06 10.87
CA PHE A 449 -10.70 4.73 11.42
C PHE A 449 -11.24 3.41 10.87
#